data_6d0fb1cb714326f34d1e7184515f8d65
#
_entry.id   6d0fb1cb714326f34d1e7184515f8d65
#
_cell.length_a   1.000
_cell.length_b   1.000
_cell.length_c   1.000
_cell.angle_alpha   90.00
_cell.angle_beta   90.00
_cell.angle_gamma   90.00
#
_symmetry.space_group_name_H-M   'P 1'
#
loop_
_entity.id
_entity.type
_entity.pdbx_description
1 polymer ?
#
loop_
_entity_poly.entity_id
_entity_poly.type
_entity_poly.pdbx_seq_one_letter_code
_entity_poly.pdbx_strand_id
1 'polypeptide(L)'
;MNTTDETEIRVKIRAFILAAIHVPDLTDDDNLFESGIVNSLFAVELMTFLEKAFAIEVGTDDLDIANFQSIEAAAGFVLRKKAQPAAA
;
A
#
# COMPACT_ATOMS: atom_id res chain seq x y z
N MET A 1 -23.60 -4.78 -0.28
CA MET A 1 -22.64 -4.19 0.66
C MET A 1 -21.22 -4.36 0.17
N ASN A 2 -20.51 -3.30 0.14
CA ASN A 2 -19.13 -3.35 -0.29
C ASN A 2 -18.28 -4.01 0.77
N THR A 3 -17.53 -5.03 0.40
CA THR A 3 -16.71 -5.76 1.35
C THR A 3 -15.29 -5.21 1.44
N THR A 4 -14.91 -4.33 0.52
CA THR A 4 -13.56 -3.79 0.51
C THR A 4 -13.57 -2.43 1.18
N ASP A 5 -13.43 -2.41 2.48
CA ASP A 5 -13.38 -1.14 3.18
C ASP A 5 -11.94 -0.83 3.60
N GLU A 6 -11.75 0.38 4.07
CA GLU A 6 -10.42 0.85 4.42
C GLU A 6 -9.77 0.03 5.52
N THR A 7 -10.55 -0.41 6.48
CA THR A 7 -10.00 -1.20 7.58
C THR A 7 -9.41 -2.51 7.08
N GLU A 8 -10.14 -3.20 6.22
CA GLU A 8 -9.65 -4.46 5.68
C GLU A 8 -8.40 -4.25 4.84
N ILE A 9 -8.40 -3.18 4.04
CA ILE A 9 -7.24 -2.87 3.23
C ILE A 9 -6.03 -2.63 4.10
N ARG A 10 -6.18 -1.84 5.16
CA ARG A 10 -5.07 -1.56 6.06
C ARG A 10 -4.56 -2.81 6.75
N VAL A 11 -5.45 -3.70 7.16
CA VAL A 11 -5.05 -4.95 7.81
C VAL A 11 -4.20 -5.80 6.88
N LYS A 12 -4.59 -5.91 5.63
CA LYS A 12 -3.85 -6.71 4.66
C LYS A 12 -2.49 -6.10 4.35
N ILE A 13 -2.44 -4.78 4.21
CA ILE A 13 -1.17 -4.11 3.94
C ILE A 13 -0.23 -4.26 5.12
N ARG A 14 -0.74 -4.07 6.34
CA ARG A 14 0.07 -4.23 7.54
C ARG A 14 0.64 -5.65 7.62
N ALA A 15 -0.19 -6.65 7.35
CA ALA A 15 0.26 -8.03 7.41
C ALA A 15 1.40 -8.28 6.43
N PHE A 16 1.29 -7.73 5.22
CA PHE A 16 2.34 -7.89 4.23
C PHE A 16 3.64 -7.24 4.71
N ILE A 17 3.54 -6.01 5.21
CA ILE A 17 4.72 -5.28 5.65
C ILE A 17 5.39 -5.99 6.82
N LEU A 18 4.61 -6.43 7.80
CA LEU A 18 5.17 -7.07 8.99
C LEU A 18 5.73 -8.45 8.69
N ALA A 19 5.26 -9.09 7.63
CA ALA A 19 5.85 -10.35 7.20
C ALA A 19 7.20 -10.14 6.52
N ALA A 20 7.38 -8.95 5.91
CA ALA A 20 8.61 -8.65 5.18
C ALA A 20 9.67 -8.01 6.05
N ILE A 21 9.25 -7.18 7.01
CA ILE A 21 10.18 -6.47 7.88
C ILE A 21 9.68 -6.55 9.31
N HIS A 22 10.61 -6.42 10.24
CA HIS A 22 10.27 -6.53 11.66
C HIS A 22 10.19 -5.15 12.29
N VAL A 23 8.97 -4.65 12.44
CA VAL A 23 8.74 -3.34 13.04
C VAL A 23 7.59 -3.48 14.03
N PRO A 24 7.90 -3.83 15.29
CA PRO A 24 6.84 -4.19 16.25
C PRO A 24 5.86 -3.06 16.57
N ASP A 25 6.31 -1.81 16.51
CA ASP A 25 5.46 -0.70 16.90
C ASP A 25 4.96 0.11 15.69
N LEU A 26 4.85 -0.54 14.54
CA LEU A 26 4.46 0.15 13.32
C LEU A 26 3.03 0.69 13.43
N THR A 27 2.87 1.98 13.20
CA THR A 27 1.56 2.60 13.11
C THR A 27 1.22 2.89 11.65
N ASP A 28 -0.05 3.16 11.39
CA ASP A 28 -0.51 3.35 10.01
C ASP A 28 0.10 4.56 9.34
N ASP A 29 0.49 5.58 10.10
CA ASP A 29 1.04 6.80 9.53
C ASP A 29 2.56 6.88 9.62
N ASP A 30 3.22 5.85 10.10
CA ASP A 30 4.69 5.83 10.12
C ASP A 30 5.23 5.85 8.70
N ASN A 31 6.21 6.73 8.48
CA ASN A 31 6.85 6.83 7.18
C ASN A 31 7.97 5.79 7.11
N LEU A 32 7.76 4.77 6.29
CA LEU A 32 8.67 3.63 6.22
C LEU A 32 10.01 4.00 5.59
N PHE A 33 10.01 4.93 4.64
CA PHE A 33 11.23 5.31 3.95
C PHE A 33 12.06 6.28 4.76
N GLU A 34 11.39 7.17 5.50
CA GLU A 34 12.09 8.19 6.25
C GLU A 34 12.96 7.60 7.34
N SER A 35 12.49 6.53 7.95
CA SER A 35 13.23 5.89 9.03
C SER A 35 14.31 4.92 8.55
N GLY A 36 14.38 4.71 7.23
CA GLY A 36 15.35 3.76 6.69
C GLY A 36 14.92 2.31 6.81
N ILE A 37 13.69 2.06 7.21
CA ILE A 37 13.19 0.70 7.38
C ILE A 37 13.11 -0.02 6.05
N VAL A 38 12.68 0.69 5.01
CA VAL A 38 12.50 0.09 3.68
C VAL A 38 13.21 0.94 2.64
N ASN A 39 13.43 0.35 1.46
CA ASN A 39 14.07 1.02 0.34
C ASN A 39 13.18 0.90 -0.90
N SER A 40 13.71 1.37 -2.03
CA SER A 40 12.94 1.37 -3.27
C SER A 40 12.54 -0.03 -3.73
N LEU A 41 13.36 -1.02 -3.44
CA LEU A 41 13.03 -2.39 -3.81
C LEU A 41 11.77 -2.84 -3.07
N PHE A 42 11.69 -2.51 -1.79
CA PHE A 42 10.49 -2.87 -1.03
C PHE A 42 9.27 -2.17 -1.58
N ALA A 43 9.42 -0.92 -2.04
CA ALA A 43 8.30 -0.20 -2.63
C ALA A 43 7.76 -0.94 -3.84
N VAL A 44 8.64 -1.49 -4.67
CA VAL A 44 8.21 -2.27 -5.83
C VAL A 44 7.49 -3.54 -5.39
N GLU A 45 8.00 -4.19 -4.36
CA GLU A 45 7.35 -5.39 -3.83
C GLU A 45 5.97 -5.07 -3.28
N LEU A 46 5.84 -3.95 -2.59
CA LEU A 46 4.56 -3.52 -2.06
C LEU A 46 3.59 -3.23 -3.20
N MET A 47 4.04 -2.54 -4.25
CA MET A 47 3.20 -2.28 -5.40
C MET A 47 2.66 -3.57 -6.00
N THR A 48 3.54 -4.56 -6.17
CA THR A 48 3.12 -5.84 -6.73
C THR A 48 2.08 -6.51 -5.84
N PHE A 49 2.30 -6.43 -4.53
CA PHE A 49 1.33 -6.99 -3.59
C PHE A 49 -0.02 -6.32 -3.74
N LEU A 50 -0.03 -4.99 -3.81
CA LEU A 50 -1.29 -4.25 -3.91
C LEU A 50 -2.04 -4.60 -5.18
N GLU A 51 -1.32 -4.74 -6.29
CA GLU A 51 -1.97 -5.10 -7.54
C GLU A 51 -2.66 -6.46 -7.46
N LYS A 52 -1.99 -7.42 -6.84
CA LYS A 52 -2.53 -8.77 -6.76
C LYS A 52 -3.60 -8.91 -5.69
N ALA A 53 -3.37 -8.30 -4.54
CA ALA A 53 -4.30 -8.48 -3.41
C ALA A 53 -5.61 -7.75 -3.63
N PHE A 54 -5.56 -6.60 -4.32
CA PHE A 54 -6.73 -5.75 -4.45
C PHE A 54 -7.21 -5.60 -5.90
N ALA A 55 -6.60 -6.33 -6.82
CA ALA A 55 -6.99 -6.32 -8.24
C ALA A 55 -6.98 -4.91 -8.81
N ILE A 56 -5.93 -4.17 -8.54
CA ILE A 56 -5.73 -2.83 -9.08
C ILE A 56 -4.51 -2.83 -9.98
N GLU A 57 -4.37 -1.76 -10.77
CA GLU A 57 -3.24 -1.62 -11.67
C GLU A 57 -2.46 -0.36 -11.31
N VAL A 58 -1.15 -0.51 -11.10
CA VAL A 58 -0.28 0.61 -10.77
C VAL A 58 0.36 1.10 -12.06
N GLY A 59 -0.02 2.31 -12.47
CA GLY A 59 0.51 2.89 -13.69
C GLY A 59 1.79 3.68 -13.44
N THR A 60 2.41 4.12 -14.52
CA THR A 60 3.62 4.91 -14.42
C THR A 60 3.39 6.19 -13.62
N ASP A 61 2.23 6.79 -13.78
CA ASP A 61 1.89 8.02 -13.06
C ASP A 61 1.72 7.79 -11.56
N ASP A 62 1.57 6.55 -11.15
CA ASP A 62 1.37 6.21 -9.73
C ASP A 62 2.67 5.93 -9.02
N LEU A 63 3.80 5.94 -9.72
CA LEU A 63 5.10 5.60 -9.14
C LEU A 63 5.66 6.79 -8.36
N ASP A 64 5.10 6.99 -7.17
CA ASP A 64 5.50 8.07 -6.30
C ASP A 64 5.60 7.48 -4.89
N ILE A 65 6.74 7.71 -4.25
CA ILE A 65 6.96 7.19 -2.91
C ILE A 65 5.84 7.63 -1.96
N ALA A 66 5.29 8.82 -2.18
CA ALA A 66 4.21 9.32 -1.33
C ALA A 66 3.02 8.37 -1.31
N ASN A 67 2.81 7.59 -2.35
CA ASN A 67 1.71 6.63 -2.39
C ASN A 67 1.98 5.38 -1.57
N PHE A 68 3.23 5.13 -1.21
CA PHE A 68 3.61 3.86 -0.58
C PHE A 68 4.43 4.04 0.69
N GLN A 69 4.51 5.25 1.19
CA GLN A 69 5.41 5.54 2.30
C GLN A 69 4.86 5.12 3.66
N SER A 70 3.59 4.77 3.74
CA SER A 70 2.98 4.34 4.99
C SER A 70 1.80 3.44 4.68
N ILE A 71 1.31 2.75 5.71
CA ILE A 71 0.10 1.94 5.55
C ILE A 71 -1.06 2.84 5.15
N GLU A 72 -1.16 4.00 5.80
CA GLU A 72 -2.24 4.94 5.49
C GLU A 72 -2.18 5.40 4.04
N ALA A 73 -0.99 5.76 3.56
CA ALA A 73 -0.84 6.21 2.18
C ALA A 73 -1.18 5.11 1.20
N ALA A 74 -0.71 3.89 1.46
CA ALA A 74 -0.98 2.77 0.57
C ALA A 74 -2.47 2.43 0.55
N ALA A 75 -3.12 2.45 1.70
CA ALA A 75 -4.55 2.19 1.76
C ALA A 75 -5.33 3.24 0.99
N GLY A 76 -4.95 4.51 1.15
CA GLY A 76 -5.60 5.59 0.40
C GLY A 76 -5.41 5.42 -1.10
N PHE A 77 -4.21 5.00 -1.52
CA PHE A 77 -3.94 4.75 -2.92
C PHE A 77 -4.85 3.65 -3.46
N VAL A 78 -4.97 2.54 -2.71
CA VAL A 78 -5.84 1.43 -3.13
C VAL A 78 -7.29 1.91 -3.27
N LEU A 79 -7.76 2.69 -2.30
CA LEU A 79 -9.13 3.19 -2.36
C LEU A 79 -9.36 4.07 -3.58
N ARG A 80 -8.40 4.93 -3.91
CA ARG A 80 -8.53 5.80 -5.08
C ARG A 80 -8.58 4.97 -6.36
N LYS A 81 -7.71 3.94 -6.44
CA LYS A 81 -7.68 3.11 -7.65
C LYS A 81 -8.96 2.30 -7.80
N LYS A 82 -9.50 1.81 -6.69
CA LYS A 82 -10.75 1.05 -6.76
C LYS A 82 -11.95 1.93 -7.08
N ALA A 83 -11.89 3.20 -6.72
CA ALA A 83 -12.98 4.12 -7.01
C ALA A 83 -12.97 4.62 -8.45
N GLN A 84 -11.84 4.48 -9.14
CA GLN A 84 -11.75 4.92 -10.52
C GLN A 84 -12.45 3.93 -11.44
N PRO A 85 -13.18 4.42 -12.42
CA PRO A 85 -13.75 3.50 -13.41
C PRO A 85 -12.62 2.82 -14.16
N ALA A 86 -12.89 1.62 -14.65
CA ALA A 86 -11.92 0.91 -15.45
C ALA A 86 -11.47 1.82 -16.57
N ALA A 87 -10.17 1.89 -16.78
CA ALA A 87 -9.63 2.74 -17.81
C ALA A 87 -10.22 2.32 -19.15
N ALA A 88 -10.84 3.24 -19.77
CA ALA A 88 -11.39 2.95 -21.07
C ALA A 88 -10.30 3.05 -22.12
#